data_6f3ae6f3f601af218f75d7313204be3e
#
_entry.id   6f3ae6f3f601af218f75d7313204be3e
#
_cell.length_a   1.000
_cell.length_b   1.000
_cell.length_c   1.000
_cell.angle_alpha   90.00
_cell.angle_beta   90.00
_cell.angle_gamma   90.00
#
_symmetry.space_group_name_H-M   'P 1'
#
loop_
_entity.id
_entity.type
_entity.pdbx_description
1 polymer ?
#
loop_
_entity_poly.entity_id
_entity_poly.type
_entity_poly.pdbx_seq_one_letter_code
_entity_poly.pdbx_strand_id
1 'polypeptide(L)'
;NNPLNLPDRVYAKHGAFYYVHRDNRWEKIGTDVKEAQRIGNLYNDPDEVFGTMAYYLDSFILHCQKRNERRQLADLTLRDYTKNIEPLKLFFGKMQPEHIEPKHIGQYLDLGVEMDRAVRANREKACLSACFTWLIRMGETGVKVNPCIGVKRNRETKRTRYVTHEEYEAVRAVATKQLRAVLDLIYRTLQRPDDIITWTHSNLISKTEADGTVKRIIRTKPSKTESRTGITIDIEITPQIEQILKDLRGDVIKFGTLIQNGQGKPYTYDGLTTMLTRAIAKAGVPSFGMRDLKGKGATDMFYIEKKDLREIQALCGHASMKTTEIYIKKHWTETITPNKTNTEKAS
;
A
#
# COMPACT_ATOMS: atom_id res chain seq x y z
N ASN A 1 -19.03 -16.69 39.05
CA ASN A 1 -19.22 -17.01 37.62
C ASN A 1 -19.17 -15.73 36.81
N ASN A 2 -18.14 -15.55 36.01
CA ASN A 2 -17.98 -14.39 35.10
C ASN A 2 -17.90 -14.89 33.64
N PRO A 3 -19.03 -15.33 33.06
CA PRO A 3 -19.04 -15.97 31.72
C PRO A 3 -18.61 -15.02 30.61
N LEU A 4 -18.66 -13.71 30.84
CA LEU A 4 -18.24 -12.69 29.87
C LEU A 4 -16.81 -12.20 30.11
N ASN A 5 -16.10 -12.80 31.06
CA ASN A 5 -14.73 -12.42 31.45
C ASN A 5 -14.57 -10.89 31.66
N LEU A 6 -15.55 -10.30 32.35
CA LEU A 6 -15.55 -8.86 32.65
C LEU A 6 -14.48 -8.53 33.70
N PRO A 7 -13.78 -7.41 33.55
CA PRO A 7 -12.86 -6.92 34.56
C PRO A 7 -13.55 -6.65 35.91
N ASP A 8 -12.75 -6.55 36.96
CA ASP A 8 -13.26 -6.13 38.27
C ASP A 8 -14.05 -4.83 38.13
N ARG A 9 -15.08 -4.68 38.99
CA ARG A 9 -15.98 -3.51 39.01
C ARG A 9 -16.78 -3.26 37.75
N VAL A 10 -16.75 -4.13 36.72
CA VAL A 10 -17.63 -4.09 35.55
C VAL A 10 -18.81 -5.03 35.74
N TYR A 11 -20.01 -4.52 35.57
CA TYR A 11 -21.26 -5.26 35.72
C TYR A 11 -22.15 -5.13 34.50
N ALA A 12 -22.72 -6.23 34.06
CA ALA A 12 -23.78 -6.25 33.05
C ALA A 12 -25.15 -6.00 33.71
N LYS A 13 -25.89 -4.98 33.26
CA LYS A 13 -27.22 -4.67 33.81
C LYS A 13 -28.07 -4.02 32.72
N HIS A 14 -29.33 -4.44 32.58
CA HIS A 14 -30.31 -3.89 31.62
C HIS A 14 -29.81 -3.79 30.18
N GLY A 15 -29.09 -4.81 29.69
CA GLY A 15 -28.56 -4.81 28.31
C GLY A 15 -27.37 -3.87 28.06
N ALA A 16 -26.74 -3.35 29.10
CA ALA A 16 -25.56 -2.50 29.04
C ALA A 16 -24.54 -2.89 30.10
N PHE A 17 -23.31 -2.40 29.98
CA PHE A 17 -22.23 -2.56 30.92
C PHE A 17 -22.00 -1.29 31.69
N TYR A 18 -21.71 -1.43 32.98
CA TYR A 18 -21.48 -0.33 33.92
C TYR A 18 -20.21 -0.60 34.70
N TYR A 19 -19.42 0.45 34.90
CA TYR A 19 -18.31 0.43 35.82
C TYR A 19 -18.73 1.07 37.17
N VAL A 20 -18.33 0.45 38.27
CA VAL A 20 -18.61 0.96 39.62
C VAL A 20 -17.31 1.56 40.17
N HIS A 21 -17.28 2.90 40.26
CA HIS A 21 -16.17 3.66 40.84
C HIS A 21 -15.97 3.34 42.33
N ARG A 22 -14.80 3.68 42.87
CA ARG A 22 -14.49 3.47 44.31
C ARG A 22 -15.43 4.23 45.26
N ASP A 23 -16.05 5.32 44.78
CA ASP A 23 -17.06 6.09 45.44
C ASP A 23 -18.49 5.55 45.31
N ASN A 24 -18.63 4.32 44.77
CA ASN A 24 -19.89 3.64 44.45
C ASN A 24 -20.75 4.32 43.36
N ARG A 25 -20.23 5.29 42.63
CA ARG A 25 -20.89 5.83 41.42
C ARG A 25 -20.88 4.85 40.30
N TRP A 26 -22.03 4.63 39.66
CA TRP A 26 -22.23 3.79 38.52
C TRP A 26 -22.11 4.62 37.25
N GLU A 27 -21.19 4.21 36.35
CA GLU A 27 -21.01 4.83 35.05
C GLU A 27 -21.31 3.82 33.96
N LYS A 28 -22.18 4.19 33.00
CA LYS A 28 -22.45 3.38 31.84
C LYS A 28 -21.27 3.44 30.86
N ILE A 29 -20.63 2.27 30.61
CA ILE A 29 -19.43 2.18 29.78
C ILE A 29 -19.68 1.54 28.40
N GLY A 30 -20.93 1.27 28.04
CA GLY A 30 -21.29 0.79 26.70
C GLY A 30 -22.25 -0.39 26.71
N THR A 31 -22.47 -0.96 25.53
CA THR A 31 -23.30 -2.14 25.31
C THR A 31 -22.52 -3.30 24.68
N ASP A 32 -21.28 -3.08 24.28
CA ASP A 32 -20.39 -4.07 23.70
C ASP A 32 -19.47 -4.66 24.77
N VAL A 33 -19.33 -6.00 24.80
CA VAL A 33 -18.56 -6.73 25.81
C VAL A 33 -17.07 -6.40 25.73
N LYS A 34 -16.50 -6.32 24.53
CA LYS A 34 -15.07 -6.05 24.35
C LYS A 34 -14.72 -4.62 24.75
N GLU A 35 -15.62 -3.68 24.45
CA GLU A 35 -15.46 -2.29 24.87
C GLU A 35 -15.58 -2.17 26.38
N ALA A 36 -16.52 -2.86 26.99
CA ALA A 36 -16.67 -2.89 28.45
C ALA A 36 -15.47 -3.53 29.15
N GLN A 37 -14.91 -4.61 28.62
CA GLN A 37 -13.66 -5.21 29.11
C GLN A 37 -12.50 -4.23 29.02
N ARG A 38 -12.37 -3.51 27.92
CA ARG A 38 -11.32 -2.52 27.72
C ARG A 38 -11.42 -1.36 28.69
N ILE A 39 -12.61 -0.75 28.82
CA ILE A 39 -12.85 0.39 29.72
C ILE A 39 -12.70 -0.04 31.17
N GLY A 40 -13.19 -1.22 31.53
CA GLY A 40 -13.07 -1.73 32.89
C GLY A 40 -11.63 -2.01 33.30
N ASN A 41 -10.83 -2.61 32.45
CA ASN A 41 -9.38 -2.78 32.71
C ASN A 41 -8.69 -1.44 32.86
N LEU A 42 -9.07 -0.47 32.05
CA LEU A 42 -8.55 0.88 32.09
C LEU A 42 -8.86 1.60 33.41
N TYR A 43 -10.08 1.47 33.92
CA TYR A 43 -10.50 2.08 35.19
C TYR A 43 -9.94 1.35 36.42
N ASN A 44 -9.63 0.07 36.28
CA ASN A 44 -9.03 -0.72 37.37
C ASN A 44 -7.53 -0.48 37.51
N ASP A 45 -6.87 -0.03 36.44
CA ASP A 45 -5.46 0.34 36.40
C ASP A 45 -5.30 1.80 35.93
N PRO A 46 -5.81 2.75 36.74
CA PRO A 46 -5.92 4.15 36.33
C PRO A 46 -4.58 4.89 36.21
N ASP A 47 -3.52 4.34 36.83
CA ASP A 47 -2.29 5.13 37.01
C ASP A 47 -1.31 5.08 35.84
N GLU A 48 -1.48 4.18 34.83
CA GLU A 48 -0.49 4.06 33.78
C GLU A 48 -0.96 4.34 32.33
N VAL A 49 -2.23 4.24 32.00
CA VAL A 49 -2.60 4.26 30.56
C VAL A 49 -3.65 5.30 30.17
N PHE A 50 -4.62 5.64 31.03
CA PHE A 50 -5.69 6.58 30.69
C PHE A 50 -5.17 8.00 30.47
N GLY A 51 -5.59 8.64 29.36
CA GLY A 51 -5.15 9.99 29.02
C GLY A 51 -3.75 10.04 28.39
N THR A 52 -3.04 8.90 28.34
CA THR A 52 -1.73 8.83 27.69
C THR A 52 -1.86 8.58 26.19
N MET A 53 -0.78 8.84 25.45
CA MET A 53 -0.74 8.60 24.01
C MET A 53 -0.92 7.11 23.66
N ALA A 54 -0.51 6.18 24.51
CA ALA A 54 -0.75 4.74 24.31
C ALA A 54 -2.25 4.44 24.25
N TYR A 55 -3.03 4.98 25.19
CA TYR A 55 -4.49 4.85 25.20
C TYR A 55 -5.13 5.39 23.91
N TYR A 56 -4.72 6.57 23.48
CA TYR A 56 -5.29 7.18 22.28
C TYR A 56 -4.87 6.50 20.99
N LEU A 57 -3.67 5.92 20.93
CA LEU A 57 -3.24 5.10 19.78
C LEU A 57 -4.10 3.83 19.66
N ASP A 58 -4.40 3.16 20.77
CA ASP A 58 -5.31 2.00 20.77
C ASP A 58 -6.73 2.38 20.39
N SER A 59 -7.24 3.47 20.93
CA SER A 59 -8.55 4.02 20.60
C SER A 59 -8.65 4.41 19.11
N PHE A 60 -7.57 4.96 18.55
CA PHE A 60 -7.47 5.25 17.11
C PHE A 60 -7.55 4.00 16.26
N ILE A 61 -6.91 2.89 16.65
CA ILE A 61 -7.02 1.62 15.92
C ILE A 61 -8.47 1.10 15.96
N LEU A 62 -9.14 1.16 17.09
CA LEU A 62 -10.56 0.78 17.18
C LEU A 62 -11.43 1.63 16.25
N HIS A 63 -11.18 2.94 16.19
CA HIS A 63 -11.83 3.82 15.22
C HIS A 63 -11.54 3.40 13.78
N CYS A 64 -10.28 3.06 13.46
CA CYS A 64 -9.89 2.58 12.15
C CYS A 64 -10.56 1.24 11.78
N GLN A 65 -10.73 0.33 12.73
CA GLN A 65 -11.45 -0.94 12.55
C GLN A 65 -12.91 -0.69 12.17
N LYS A 66 -13.62 0.18 12.91
CA LYS A 66 -15.01 0.55 12.59
C LYS A 66 -15.13 1.19 11.19
N ARG A 67 -14.14 1.98 10.77
CA ARG A 67 -14.09 2.53 9.40
C ARG A 67 -13.83 1.47 8.33
N ASN A 68 -13.00 0.50 8.64
CA ASN A 68 -12.70 -0.62 7.74
C ASN A 68 -13.95 -1.49 7.52
N GLU A 69 -14.67 -1.85 8.58
CA GLU A 69 -15.96 -2.58 8.50
C GLU A 69 -16.97 -1.84 7.60
N ARG A 70 -16.96 -0.51 7.63
CA ARG A 70 -17.81 0.34 6.76
C ARG A 70 -17.20 0.58 5.36
N ARG A 71 -16.12 -0.10 5.00
CA ARG A 71 -15.37 0.08 3.73
C ARG A 71 -14.86 1.51 3.49
N GLN A 72 -14.65 2.29 4.55
CA GLN A 72 -14.11 3.65 4.51
C GLN A 72 -12.60 3.69 4.71
N LEU A 73 -11.98 2.56 5.03
CA LEU A 73 -10.54 2.37 5.19
C LEU A 73 -10.14 1.03 4.59
N ALA A 74 -9.10 1.01 3.78
CA ALA A 74 -8.59 -0.22 3.17
C ALA A 74 -7.92 -1.14 4.21
N ASP A 75 -8.08 -2.47 4.05
CA ASP A 75 -7.50 -3.50 4.93
C ASP A 75 -5.99 -3.34 5.12
N LEU A 76 -5.26 -3.05 4.03
CA LEU A 76 -3.82 -2.83 4.08
C LEU A 76 -3.46 -1.60 4.93
N THR A 77 -4.27 -0.53 4.87
CA THR A 77 -4.03 0.66 5.68
C THR A 77 -4.28 0.38 7.16
N LEU A 78 -5.33 -0.35 7.49
CA LEU A 78 -5.60 -0.78 8.87
C LEU A 78 -4.44 -1.66 9.38
N ARG A 79 -4.02 -2.66 8.60
CA ARG A 79 -2.88 -3.52 8.96
C ARG A 79 -1.59 -2.73 9.18
N ASP A 80 -1.33 -1.73 8.34
CA ASP A 80 -0.15 -0.86 8.48
C ASP A 80 -0.25 0.02 9.73
N TYR A 81 -1.40 0.60 10.02
CA TYR A 81 -1.61 1.38 11.24
C TYR A 81 -1.42 0.52 12.50
N THR A 82 -2.00 -0.68 12.54
CA THR A 82 -1.84 -1.62 13.66
C THR A 82 -0.37 -1.96 13.92
N LYS A 83 0.43 -2.12 12.87
CA LYS A 83 1.88 -2.36 13.02
C LYS A 83 2.65 -1.09 13.44
N ASN A 84 2.20 0.07 12.99
CA ASN A 84 2.89 1.33 13.24
C ASN A 84 2.68 1.86 14.65
N ILE A 85 1.57 1.52 15.31
CA ILE A 85 1.33 2.01 16.67
C ILE A 85 2.26 1.40 17.71
N GLU A 86 2.78 0.18 17.50
CA GLU A 86 3.63 -0.47 18.51
C GLU A 86 4.93 0.32 18.79
N PRO A 87 5.76 0.69 17.78
CA PRO A 87 6.92 1.53 18.05
C PRO A 87 6.54 2.95 18.51
N LEU A 88 5.37 3.47 18.10
CA LEU A 88 4.88 4.76 18.59
C LEU A 88 4.51 4.71 20.08
N LYS A 89 3.91 3.62 20.55
CA LYS A 89 3.64 3.42 21.98
C LYS A 89 4.92 3.33 22.80
N LEU A 90 5.96 2.68 22.28
CA LEU A 90 7.25 2.59 22.98
C LEU A 90 7.88 3.98 23.22
N PHE A 91 7.75 4.89 22.27
CA PHE A 91 8.36 6.21 22.38
C PHE A 91 7.41 7.26 23.03
N PHE A 92 6.18 7.35 22.56
CA PHE A 92 5.23 8.38 22.96
C PHE A 92 4.23 7.91 24.03
N GLY A 93 4.14 6.61 24.28
CA GLY A 93 3.03 6.00 25.00
C GLY A 93 2.76 6.57 26.38
N LYS A 94 3.80 6.94 27.13
CA LYS A 94 3.69 7.53 28.47
C LYS A 94 3.40 9.04 28.48
N MET A 95 3.49 9.70 27.33
CA MET A 95 3.24 11.14 27.22
C MET A 95 1.73 11.41 27.11
N GLN A 96 1.29 12.54 27.65
CA GLN A 96 -0.03 13.07 27.33
C GLN A 96 -0.02 13.72 25.94
N PRO A 97 -1.08 13.57 25.12
CA PRO A 97 -1.12 14.12 23.75
C PRO A 97 -0.81 15.62 23.69
N GLU A 98 -1.25 16.38 24.68
CA GLU A 98 -1.06 17.84 24.79
C GLU A 98 0.41 18.23 24.96
N HIS A 99 1.22 17.34 25.53
CA HIS A 99 2.64 17.57 25.77
C HIS A 99 3.54 17.09 24.63
N ILE A 100 2.95 16.49 23.59
CA ILE A 100 3.72 16.08 22.40
C ILE A 100 3.89 17.27 21.46
N GLU A 101 5.12 17.74 21.36
CA GLU A 101 5.52 18.90 20.56
C GLU A 101 6.27 18.47 19.28
N PRO A 102 6.40 19.37 18.29
CA PRO A 102 7.18 19.08 17.07
C PRO A 102 8.62 18.59 17.31
N LYS A 103 9.27 19.04 18.41
CA LYS A 103 10.61 18.57 18.78
C LYS A 103 10.65 17.06 19.05
N HIS A 104 9.62 16.52 19.72
CA HIS A 104 9.54 15.08 20.02
C HIS A 104 9.34 14.24 18.74
N ILE A 105 8.62 14.79 17.75
CA ILE A 105 8.47 14.16 16.44
C ILE A 105 9.83 14.14 15.70
N GLY A 106 10.60 15.24 15.80
CA GLY A 106 11.98 15.31 15.28
C GLY A 106 12.88 14.25 15.91
N GLN A 107 12.92 14.18 17.23
CA GLN A 107 13.70 13.18 17.97
C GLN A 107 13.35 11.74 17.58
N TYR A 108 12.04 11.44 17.40
CA TYR A 108 11.60 10.13 16.94
C TYR A 108 12.12 9.79 15.53
N LEU A 109 12.11 10.76 14.63
CA LEU A 109 12.62 10.59 13.28
C LEU A 109 14.15 10.42 13.27
N ASP A 110 14.89 11.18 14.08
CA ASP A 110 16.34 11.10 14.21
C ASP A 110 16.76 9.73 14.77
N LEU A 111 16.07 9.25 15.81
CA LEU A 111 16.25 7.89 16.33
C LEU A 111 16.01 6.84 15.24
N GLY A 112 15.03 7.07 14.36
CA GLY A 112 14.78 6.20 13.21
C GLY A 112 15.95 6.16 12.22
N VAL A 113 16.70 7.26 12.06
CA VAL A 113 17.92 7.30 11.24
C VAL A 113 19.04 6.52 11.92
N GLU A 114 19.28 6.77 13.21
CA GLU A 114 20.32 6.10 14.01
C GLU A 114 20.14 4.58 14.01
N MET A 115 18.91 4.11 13.99
CA MET A 115 18.56 2.68 13.96
C MET A 115 18.44 2.08 12.54
N ASP A 116 18.88 2.80 11.50
CA ASP A 116 18.76 2.40 10.07
C ASP A 116 17.33 2.06 9.64
N ARG A 117 16.35 2.77 10.20
CA ARG A 117 14.92 2.57 9.90
C ARG A 117 14.21 3.88 9.50
N ALA A 118 14.93 4.82 8.90
CA ALA A 118 14.45 6.16 8.54
C ALA A 118 13.14 6.16 7.75
N VAL A 119 13.02 5.29 6.74
CA VAL A 119 11.78 5.14 5.94
C VAL A 119 10.62 4.63 6.79
N ARG A 120 10.89 3.71 7.71
CA ARG A 120 9.89 3.15 8.60
C ARG A 120 9.38 4.22 9.58
N ALA A 121 10.27 4.99 10.18
CA ALA A 121 9.94 6.11 11.05
C ALA A 121 9.05 7.17 10.34
N ASN A 122 9.28 7.41 9.03
CA ASN A 122 8.41 8.26 8.23
C ASN A 122 6.98 7.71 8.11
N ARG A 123 6.80 6.40 7.99
CA ARG A 123 5.47 5.75 7.94
C ARG A 123 4.77 5.82 9.29
N GLU A 124 5.50 5.60 10.35
CA GLU A 124 5.03 5.71 11.73
C GLU A 124 4.61 7.14 12.07
N LYS A 125 5.42 8.14 11.70
CA LYS A 125 5.03 9.56 11.79
C LYS A 125 3.72 9.85 11.05
N ALA A 126 3.53 9.28 9.86
CA ALA A 126 2.29 9.47 9.11
C ALA A 126 1.07 8.86 9.83
N CYS A 127 1.24 7.70 10.47
CA CYS A 127 0.23 7.08 11.32
C CYS A 127 -0.08 7.97 12.54
N LEU A 128 0.94 8.45 13.24
CA LEU A 128 0.81 9.36 14.38
C LEU A 128 0.09 10.65 13.99
N SER A 129 0.42 11.22 12.84
CA SER A 129 -0.26 12.40 12.30
C SER A 129 -1.75 12.16 12.02
N ALA A 130 -2.10 10.97 11.52
CA ALA A 130 -3.49 10.58 11.32
C ALA A 130 -4.24 10.43 12.67
N CYS A 131 -3.58 9.87 13.68
CA CYS A 131 -4.10 9.78 15.04
C CYS A 131 -4.36 11.17 15.63
N PHE A 132 -3.42 12.10 15.58
CA PHE A 132 -3.61 13.47 16.06
C PHE A 132 -4.73 14.21 15.32
N THR A 133 -4.84 14.02 14.00
CA THR A 133 -5.96 14.60 13.23
C THR A 133 -7.32 14.07 13.71
N TRP A 134 -7.36 12.78 14.04
CA TRP A 134 -8.55 12.15 14.62
C TRP A 134 -8.84 12.69 16.03
N LEU A 135 -7.84 12.80 16.92
CA LEU A 135 -7.99 13.35 18.27
C LEU A 135 -8.55 14.76 18.26
N ILE A 136 -8.00 15.64 17.41
CA ILE A 136 -8.49 17.01 17.25
C ILE A 136 -9.96 17.03 16.81
N ARG A 137 -10.33 16.16 15.89
CA ARG A 137 -11.71 16.03 15.41
C ARG A 137 -12.67 15.54 16.49
N MET A 138 -12.21 14.64 17.37
CA MET A 138 -13.04 14.10 18.46
C MET A 138 -13.24 15.11 19.59
N GLY A 139 -12.27 16.01 19.82
CA GLY A 139 -12.33 17.02 20.86
C GLY A 139 -12.17 16.47 22.29
N GLU A 140 -11.71 15.21 22.43
CA GLU A 140 -11.56 14.53 23.73
C GLU A 140 -10.28 14.94 24.47
N THR A 141 -9.39 15.65 23.79
CA THR A 141 -8.10 16.10 24.33
C THR A 141 -7.96 17.62 24.19
N GLY A 142 -7.03 18.23 24.93
CA GLY A 142 -6.67 19.64 24.78
C GLY A 142 -5.86 19.99 23.53
N VAL A 143 -5.55 18.99 22.69
CA VAL A 143 -4.74 19.16 21.48
C VAL A 143 -5.50 19.97 20.43
N LYS A 144 -4.99 21.14 20.09
CA LYS A 144 -5.57 22.03 19.07
C LYS A 144 -4.84 21.98 17.73
N VAL A 145 -3.57 21.60 17.74
CA VAL A 145 -2.70 21.58 16.56
C VAL A 145 -1.98 20.24 16.50
N ASN A 146 -1.96 19.65 15.31
CA ASN A 146 -1.25 18.38 15.08
C ASN A 146 0.28 18.62 15.10
N PRO A 147 1.01 18.07 16.07
CA PRO A 147 2.45 18.32 16.22
C PRO A 147 3.31 17.72 15.10
N CYS A 148 2.74 16.86 14.28
CA CYS A 148 3.45 16.30 13.13
C CYS A 148 3.50 17.26 11.94
N ILE A 149 2.66 18.31 11.90
CA ILE A 149 2.64 19.28 10.79
C ILE A 149 3.92 20.13 10.83
N GLY A 150 4.50 20.39 9.67
CA GLY A 150 5.73 21.18 9.56
C GLY A 150 7.02 20.43 9.84
N VAL A 151 7.00 19.29 10.53
CA VAL A 151 8.21 18.48 10.76
C VAL A 151 8.59 17.75 9.48
N LYS A 152 9.79 18.00 8.96
CA LYS A 152 10.30 17.35 7.75
C LYS A 152 10.50 15.85 7.99
N ARG A 153 10.19 15.05 6.96
CA ARG A 153 10.48 13.62 6.97
C ARG A 153 11.97 13.36 6.73
N ASN A 154 12.44 12.22 7.20
CA ASN A 154 13.74 11.71 6.83
C ASN A 154 13.83 11.54 5.31
N ARG A 155 15.03 11.78 4.76
CA ARG A 155 15.27 11.60 3.33
C ARG A 155 15.06 10.14 2.95
N GLU A 156 14.24 9.90 1.94
CA GLU A 156 14.05 8.57 1.35
C GLU A 156 14.80 8.52 0.01
N THR A 157 15.70 7.56 -0.13
CA THR A 157 16.36 7.32 -1.41
C THR A 157 15.38 6.64 -2.35
N LYS A 158 15.10 7.29 -3.47
CA LYS A 158 14.25 6.71 -4.51
C LYS A 158 14.94 5.49 -5.11
N ARG A 159 14.18 4.41 -5.29
CA ARG A 159 14.67 3.23 -5.97
C ARG A 159 14.84 3.52 -7.47
N THR A 160 16.09 3.55 -7.92
CA THR A 160 16.47 3.86 -9.31
C THR A 160 16.76 2.61 -10.13
N ARG A 161 16.61 1.41 -9.54
CA ARG A 161 16.91 0.12 -10.15
C ARG A 161 16.15 -0.06 -11.47
N TYR A 162 16.88 -0.25 -12.55
CA TYR A 162 16.39 -0.77 -13.82
C TYR A 162 16.78 -2.25 -13.90
N VAL A 163 15.86 -3.12 -14.26
CA VAL A 163 16.09 -4.53 -14.51
C VAL A 163 16.50 -4.68 -15.95
N THR A 164 17.70 -5.19 -16.24
CA THR A 164 18.17 -5.35 -17.62
C THR A 164 17.37 -6.45 -18.34
N HIS A 165 17.49 -6.52 -19.65
CA HIS A 165 16.80 -7.56 -20.43
C HIS A 165 17.35 -8.94 -20.10
N GLU A 166 18.66 -9.04 -19.93
CA GLU A 166 19.38 -10.26 -19.57
C GLU A 166 18.94 -10.77 -18.19
N GLU A 167 18.85 -9.90 -17.20
CA GLU A 167 18.39 -10.25 -15.85
C GLU A 167 16.92 -10.72 -15.86
N TYR A 168 16.07 -10.03 -16.61
CA TYR A 168 14.66 -10.40 -16.78
C TYR A 168 14.52 -11.79 -17.42
N GLU A 169 15.21 -12.06 -18.53
CA GLU A 169 15.14 -13.34 -19.21
C GLU A 169 15.77 -14.47 -18.38
N ALA A 170 16.86 -14.21 -17.66
CA ALA A 170 17.47 -15.20 -16.76
C ALA A 170 16.50 -15.66 -15.67
N VAL A 171 15.79 -14.72 -15.04
CA VAL A 171 14.76 -15.04 -14.03
C VAL A 171 13.57 -15.73 -14.67
N ARG A 172 13.13 -15.25 -15.83
CA ARG A 172 12.01 -15.81 -16.60
C ARG A 172 12.25 -17.27 -16.99
N ALA A 173 13.47 -17.62 -17.38
CA ALA A 173 13.85 -18.98 -17.77
C ALA A 173 13.70 -20.01 -16.64
N VAL A 174 13.99 -19.60 -15.39
CA VAL A 174 13.93 -20.47 -14.20
C VAL A 174 12.63 -20.35 -13.42
N ALA A 175 11.78 -19.37 -13.76
CA ALA A 175 10.51 -19.13 -13.11
C ALA A 175 9.48 -20.23 -13.42
N THR A 176 8.60 -20.51 -12.45
CA THR A 176 7.42 -21.34 -12.70
C THR A 176 6.51 -20.68 -13.73
N LYS A 177 5.68 -21.47 -14.41
CA LYS A 177 4.73 -21.00 -15.43
C LYS A 177 3.90 -19.80 -14.92
N GLN A 178 3.37 -19.91 -13.71
CA GLN A 178 2.52 -18.87 -13.11
C GLN A 178 3.30 -17.59 -12.79
N LEU A 179 4.48 -17.73 -12.17
CA LEU A 179 5.34 -16.58 -11.89
C LEU A 179 5.76 -15.89 -13.19
N ARG A 180 6.19 -16.66 -14.19
CA ARG A 180 6.55 -16.14 -15.51
C ARG A 180 5.42 -15.30 -16.11
N ALA A 181 4.20 -15.82 -16.10
CA ALA A 181 3.04 -15.12 -16.63
C ALA A 181 2.79 -13.80 -15.89
N VAL A 182 2.91 -13.78 -14.55
CA VAL A 182 2.80 -12.53 -13.77
C VAL A 182 3.87 -11.53 -14.16
N LEU A 183 5.14 -11.95 -14.25
CA LEU A 183 6.26 -11.09 -14.63
C LEU A 183 6.06 -10.49 -16.03
N ASP A 184 5.67 -11.35 -17.00
CA ASP A 184 5.42 -10.97 -18.39
C ASP A 184 4.23 -9.99 -18.49
N LEU A 185 3.14 -10.23 -17.75
CA LEU A 185 1.99 -9.32 -17.72
C LEU A 185 2.33 -7.99 -17.08
N ILE A 186 3.09 -7.95 -15.98
CA ILE A 186 3.54 -6.69 -15.37
C ILE A 186 4.35 -5.87 -16.38
N TYR A 187 5.31 -6.50 -17.03
CA TYR A 187 6.21 -5.87 -18.00
C TYR A 187 5.44 -5.27 -19.18
N ARG A 188 4.50 -6.05 -19.76
CA ARG A 188 3.77 -5.65 -20.98
C ARG A 188 2.60 -4.72 -20.71
N THR A 189 1.87 -4.91 -19.61
CA THR A 189 0.64 -4.15 -19.33
C THR A 189 0.86 -2.97 -18.39
N LEU A 190 2.03 -2.86 -17.77
CA LEU A 190 2.36 -1.85 -16.77
C LEU A 190 1.36 -1.81 -15.59
N GLN A 191 0.62 -2.91 -15.36
CA GLN A 191 -0.28 -3.00 -14.23
C GLN A 191 0.46 -3.41 -12.96
N ARG A 192 -0.15 -3.11 -11.79
CA ARG A 192 0.44 -3.53 -10.52
C ARG A 192 0.26 -5.03 -10.33
N PRO A 193 1.23 -5.71 -9.70
CA PRO A 193 1.08 -7.14 -9.40
C PRO A 193 -0.23 -7.46 -8.66
N ASP A 194 -0.60 -6.61 -7.68
CA ASP A 194 -1.83 -6.76 -6.91
C ASP A 194 -3.09 -6.71 -7.80
N ASP A 195 -3.10 -5.90 -8.86
CA ASP A 195 -4.22 -5.81 -9.79
C ASP A 195 -4.26 -7.04 -10.71
N ILE A 196 -3.10 -7.47 -11.25
CA ILE A 196 -2.98 -8.59 -12.19
C ILE A 196 -3.46 -9.91 -11.56
N ILE A 197 -3.12 -10.19 -10.32
CA ILE A 197 -3.52 -11.44 -9.65
C ILE A 197 -5.03 -11.54 -9.37
N THR A 198 -5.76 -10.42 -9.45
CA THR A 198 -7.21 -10.39 -9.30
C THR A 198 -7.96 -10.54 -10.61
N TRP A 199 -7.30 -10.48 -11.77
CA TRP A 199 -7.97 -10.61 -13.06
C TRP A 199 -8.64 -11.95 -13.23
N THR A 200 -9.87 -11.90 -13.75
CA THR A 200 -10.72 -13.05 -14.05
C THR A 200 -11.06 -13.09 -15.53
N HIS A 201 -11.75 -14.13 -15.97
CA HIS A 201 -12.22 -14.20 -17.36
C HIS A 201 -13.17 -13.06 -17.73
N SER A 202 -13.87 -12.47 -16.78
CA SER A 202 -14.76 -11.31 -17.02
C SER A 202 -14.00 -10.02 -17.37
N ASN A 203 -12.69 -9.96 -17.09
CA ASN A 203 -11.85 -8.86 -17.55
C ASN A 203 -11.49 -8.95 -19.05
N LEU A 204 -11.63 -10.14 -19.65
CA LEU A 204 -11.31 -10.40 -21.07
C LEU A 204 -12.56 -10.15 -21.89
N ILE A 205 -12.65 -9.04 -22.58
CA ILE A 205 -13.82 -8.64 -23.36
C ILE A 205 -13.45 -8.28 -24.80
N SER A 206 -14.44 -8.31 -25.69
CA SER A 206 -14.34 -7.71 -27.02
C SER A 206 -14.90 -6.31 -26.99
N LYS A 207 -14.19 -5.36 -27.58
CA LYS A 207 -14.59 -3.94 -27.67
C LYS A 207 -14.58 -3.52 -29.12
N THR A 208 -15.66 -2.90 -29.57
CA THR A 208 -15.72 -2.26 -30.87
C THR A 208 -15.19 -0.84 -30.75
N GLU A 209 -14.18 -0.49 -31.50
CA GLU A 209 -13.61 0.85 -31.58
C GLU A 209 -14.48 1.76 -32.47
N ALA A 210 -14.20 3.08 -32.46
CA ALA A 210 -14.96 4.05 -33.21
C ALA A 210 -14.93 3.85 -34.74
N ASP A 211 -13.88 3.22 -35.26
CA ASP A 211 -13.70 2.85 -36.66
C ASP A 211 -14.38 1.53 -37.06
N GLY A 212 -15.12 0.89 -36.12
CA GLY A 212 -15.78 -0.39 -36.31
C GLY A 212 -14.91 -1.62 -36.11
N THR A 213 -13.61 -1.47 -35.85
CA THR A 213 -12.71 -2.61 -35.58
C THR A 213 -13.04 -3.23 -34.22
N VAL A 214 -12.99 -4.57 -34.16
CA VAL A 214 -13.21 -5.30 -32.90
C VAL A 214 -11.88 -5.74 -32.34
N LYS A 215 -11.55 -5.22 -31.15
CA LYS A 215 -10.35 -5.59 -30.41
C LYS A 215 -10.68 -6.45 -29.19
N ARG A 216 -9.86 -7.45 -28.92
CA ARG A 216 -9.88 -8.14 -27.62
C ARG A 216 -9.04 -7.36 -26.63
N ILE A 217 -9.60 -7.10 -25.46
CA ILE A 217 -8.96 -6.26 -24.45
C ILE A 217 -9.03 -6.91 -23.06
N ILE A 218 -8.12 -6.51 -22.20
CA ILE A 218 -8.24 -6.67 -20.74
C ILE A 218 -8.77 -5.37 -20.18
N ARG A 219 -9.98 -5.38 -19.64
CA ARG A 219 -10.56 -4.22 -18.93
C ARG A 219 -10.25 -4.33 -17.45
N THR A 220 -9.57 -3.33 -16.91
CA THR A 220 -9.17 -3.32 -15.51
C THR A 220 -9.38 -1.95 -14.86
N LYS A 221 -9.59 -1.96 -13.54
CA LYS A 221 -9.64 -0.76 -12.69
C LYS A 221 -8.55 -0.88 -11.65
N PRO A 222 -7.56 0.03 -11.64
CA PRO A 222 -6.47 -0.03 -10.66
C PRO A 222 -7.00 0.13 -9.23
N SER A 223 -6.94 -0.92 -8.41
CA SER A 223 -7.52 -1.00 -7.07
C SER A 223 -7.08 0.14 -6.13
N LYS A 224 -5.82 0.54 -6.19
CA LYS A 224 -5.26 1.62 -5.35
C LYS A 224 -5.89 3.00 -5.62
N THR A 225 -6.42 3.23 -6.81
CA THR A 225 -6.92 4.55 -7.25
C THR A 225 -8.40 4.52 -7.63
N GLU A 226 -9.04 3.36 -7.66
CA GLU A 226 -10.42 3.18 -8.09
C GLU A 226 -11.38 4.11 -7.34
N SER A 227 -11.32 4.13 -6.00
CA SER A 227 -12.20 4.96 -5.17
C SER A 227 -12.00 6.47 -5.34
N ARG A 228 -10.83 6.90 -5.88
CA ARG A 228 -10.48 8.31 -6.03
C ARG A 228 -10.62 8.83 -7.44
N THR A 229 -10.31 8.02 -8.44
CA THR A 229 -10.26 8.48 -9.84
C THR A 229 -11.28 7.79 -10.74
N GLY A 230 -11.79 6.61 -10.37
CA GLY A 230 -12.71 5.83 -11.19
C GLY A 230 -12.16 5.41 -12.56
N ILE A 231 -10.85 5.56 -12.79
CA ILE A 231 -10.21 5.29 -14.08
C ILE A 231 -10.34 3.82 -14.43
N THR A 232 -10.92 3.54 -15.60
CA THR A 232 -10.92 2.23 -16.24
C THR A 232 -9.88 2.21 -17.35
N ILE A 233 -9.11 1.13 -17.45
CA ILE A 233 -8.07 0.94 -18.45
C ILE A 233 -8.47 -0.22 -19.33
N ASP A 234 -8.49 -0.01 -20.64
CA ASP A 234 -8.67 -1.03 -21.67
C ASP A 234 -7.29 -1.32 -22.28
N ILE A 235 -6.78 -2.52 -22.04
CA ILE A 235 -5.46 -2.97 -22.49
C ILE A 235 -5.67 -3.93 -23.65
N GLU A 236 -5.14 -3.60 -24.82
CA GLU A 236 -5.22 -4.49 -26.00
C GLU A 236 -4.50 -5.83 -25.73
N ILE A 237 -5.16 -6.92 -26.06
CA ILE A 237 -4.57 -8.27 -26.01
C ILE A 237 -3.77 -8.48 -27.29
N THR A 238 -2.46 -8.16 -27.20
CA THR A 238 -1.51 -8.42 -28.28
C THR A 238 -1.27 -9.93 -28.43
N PRO A 239 -0.67 -10.40 -29.55
CA PRO A 239 -0.33 -11.82 -29.73
C PRO A 239 0.52 -12.40 -28.59
N GLN A 240 1.41 -11.58 -28.01
CA GLN A 240 2.25 -11.99 -26.88
C GLN A 240 1.43 -12.18 -25.59
N ILE A 241 0.48 -11.27 -25.32
CA ILE A 241 -0.44 -11.39 -24.16
C ILE A 241 -1.37 -12.57 -24.38
N GLU A 242 -1.90 -12.76 -25.61
CA GLU A 242 -2.73 -13.91 -25.94
C GLU A 242 -2.01 -15.23 -25.68
N GLN A 243 -0.71 -15.33 -26.04
CA GLN A 243 0.08 -16.53 -25.77
C GLN A 243 0.22 -16.78 -24.27
N ILE A 244 0.50 -15.74 -23.46
CA ILE A 244 0.56 -15.86 -22.00
C ILE A 244 -0.77 -16.38 -21.43
N LEU A 245 -1.90 -15.85 -21.91
CA LEU A 245 -3.22 -16.24 -21.46
C LEU A 245 -3.55 -17.69 -21.88
N LYS A 246 -3.18 -18.12 -23.08
CA LYS A 246 -3.30 -19.52 -23.55
C LYS A 246 -2.47 -20.47 -22.71
N ASP A 247 -1.23 -20.11 -22.44
CA ASP A 247 -0.34 -20.89 -21.58
C ASP A 247 -0.95 -21.06 -20.18
N LEU A 248 -1.50 -20.02 -19.58
CA LEU A 248 -2.14 -20.07 -18.26
C LEU A 248 -3.38 -20.96 -18.24
N ARG A 249 -4.23 -20.87 -19.28
CA ARG A 249 -5.48 -21.62 -19.36
C ARG A 249 -5.21 -23.12 -19.34
N GLY A 250 -4.25 -23.61 -20.13
CA GLY A 250 -4.11 -25.04 -20.42
C GLY A 250 -5.37 -25.60 -21.08
N ASP A 251 -5.58 -26.92 -21.00
CA ASP A 251 -6.71 -27.63 -21.62
C ASP A 251 -7.99 -27.63 -20.75
N VAL A 252 -7.98 -27.02 -19.59
CA VAL A 252 -9.08 -27.05 -18.63
C VAL A 252 -9.68 -25.64 -18.41
N ILE A 253 -11.02 -25.55 -18.50
CA ILE A 253 -11.72 -24.32 -18.11
C ILE A 253 -11.59 -24.15 -16.60
N LYS A 254 -10.92 -23.09 -16.18
CA LYS A 254 -10.75 -22.73 -14.77
C LYS A 254 -11.67 -21.57 -14.42
N PHE A 255 -12.46 -21.74 -13.35
CA PHE A 255 -13.24 -20.63 -12.77
C PHE A 255 -12.36 -19.78 -11.86
N GLY A 256 -12.76 -18.51 -11.67
CA GLY A 256 -12.05 -17.58 -10.78
C GLY A 256 -10.99 -16.74 -11.48
N THR A 257 -9.86 -16.52 -10.81
CA THR A 257 -8.78 -15.68 -11.34
C THR A 257 -8.02 -16.36 -12.49
N LEU A 258 -7.48 -15.54 -13.40
CA LEU A 258 -6.67 -16.07 -14.54
C LEU A 258 -5.42 -16.79 -14.09
N ILE A 259 -4.85 -16.35 -12.95
CA ILE A 259 -3.62 -16.87 -12.37
C ILE A 259 -3.95 -17.58 -11.05
N GLN A 260 -3.82 -18.90 -11.07
CA GLN A 260 -4.18 -19.76 -9.94
C GLN A 260 -3.04 -20.71 -9.58
N ASN A 261 -2.98 -21.09 -8.30
CA ASN A 261 -2.11 -22.16 -7.82
C ASN A 261 -2.69 -23.55 -8.20
N GLY A 262 -1.96 -24.60 -7.85
CA GLY A 262 -2.38 -26.00 -8.14
C GLY A 262 -3.70 -26.41 -7.48
N GLN A 263 -4.21 -25.63 -6.50
CA GLN A 263 -5.49 -25.86 -5.82
C GLN A 263 -6.63 -25.00 -6.39
N GLY A 264 -6.41 -24.25 -7.46
CA GLY A 264 -7.41 -23.35 -8.05
C GLY A 264 -7.60 -22.04 -7.27
N LYS A 265 -6.74 -21.74 -6.29
CA LYS A 265 -6.83 -20.51 -5.50
C LYS A 265 -5.93 -19.40 -6.11
N PRO A 266 -6.32 -18.12 -5.97
CA PRO A 266 -5.49 -17.01 -6.42
C PRO A 266 -4.19 -16.95 -5.62
N TYR A 267 -3.13 -16.45 -6.24
CA TYR A 267 -1.88 -16.14 -5.55
C TYR A 267 -2.03 -14.89 -4.70
N THR A 268 -1.25 -14.83 -3.62
CA THR A 268 -1.05 -13.60 -2.85
C THR A 268 0.21 -12.87 -3.33
N TYR A 269 0.26 -11.55 -3.13
CA TYR A 269 1.46 -10.75 -3.44
C TYR A 269 2.71 -11.29 -2.70
N ASP A 270 2.57 -11.64 -1.42
CA ASP A 270 3.68 -12.15 -0.60
C ASP A 270 4.15 -13.53 -1.10
N GLY A 271 3.22 -14.38 -1.52
CA GLY A 271 3.54 -15.68 -2.13
C GLY A 271 4.34 -15.53 -3.43
N LEU A 272 3.90 -14.64 -4.32
CA LEU A 272 4.63 -14.34 -5.56
C LEU A 272 5.99 -13.68 -5.29
N THR A 273 6.09 -12.81 -4.29
CA THR A 273 7.37 -12.21 -3.88
C THR A 273 8.35 -13.29 -3.42
N THR A 274 7.90 -14.25 -2.64
CA THR A 274 8.73 -15.40 -2.21
C THR A 274 9.19 -16.24 -3.41
N MET A 275 8.29 -16.50 -4.35
CA MET A 275 8.64 -17.24 -5.59
C MET A 275 9.66 -16.47 -6.43
N LEU A 276 9.49 -15.15 -6.58
CA LEU A 276 10.43 -14.30 -7.29
C LEU A 276 11.80 -14.30 -6.62
N THR A 277 11.87 -14.15 -5.29
CA THR A 277 13.14 -14.22 -4.55
C THR A 277 13.91 -15.52 -4.81
N ARG A 278 13.20 -16.65 -4.81
CA ARG A 278 13.80 -17.96 -5.15
C ARG A 278 14.26 -18.04 -6.59
N ALA A 279 13.49 -17.50 -7.53
CA ALA A 279 13.85 -17.50 -8.96
C ALA A 279 15.08 -16.59 -9.20
N ILE A 280 15.17 -15.42 -8.56
CA ILE A 280 16.32 -14.52 -8.62
C ILE A 280 17.58 -15.22 -8.08
N ALA A 281 17.48 -15.86 -6.92
CA ALA A 281 18.61 -16.62 -6.37
C ALA A 281 19.06 -17.75 -7.30
N LYS A 282 18.11 -18.49 -7.91
CA LYS A 282 18.42 -19.56 -8.88
C LYS A 282 19.04 -19.02 -10.18
N ALA A 283 18.62 -17.84 -10.63
CA ALA A 283 19.16 -17.18 -11.82
C ALA A 283 20.52 -16.51 -11.58
N GLY A 284 20.93 -16.30 -10.32
CA GLY A 284 22.20 -15.66 -9.96
C GLY A 284 22.26 -14.17 -10.33
N VAL A 285 21.11 -13.48 -10.40
CA VAL A 285 21.06 -12.06 -10.79
C VAL A 285 20.83 -11.14 -9.58
N PRO A 286 21.19 -9.85 -9.69
CA PRO A 286 20.92 -8.88 -8.64
C PRO A 286 19.43 -8.76 -8.31
N SER A 287 19.11 -8.59 -7.01
CA SER A 287 17.74 -8.56 -6.52
C SER A 287 16.90 -7.42 -7.11
N PHE A 288 15.68 -7.76 -7.51
CA PHE A 288 14.66 -6.81 -7.92
C PHE A 288 13.26 -7.24 -7.44
N GLY A 289 12.33 -6.31 -7.38
CA GLY A 289 10.94 -6.61 -7.02
C GLY A 289 10.02 -6.61 -8.25
N MET A 290 8.85 -7.24 -8.14
CA MET A 290 7.85 -7.23 -9.23
C MET A 290 7.53 -5.81 -9.73
N ARG A 291 7.50 -4.82 -8.82
CA ARG A 291 7.24 -3.41 -9.21
C ARG A 291 8.34 -2.79 -10.07
N ASP A 292 9.57 -3.31 -9.98
CA ASP A 292 10.67 -2.83 -10.83
C ASP A 292 10.44 -3.20 -12.30
N LEU A 293 9.71 -4.31 -12.58
CA LEU A 293 9.32 -4.69 -13.94
C LEU A 293 8.31 -3.72 -14.55
N LYS A 294 7.40 -3.13 -13.76
CA LYS A 294 6.57 -2.02 -14.24
C LYS A 294 7.44 -0.84 -14.67
N GLY A 295 8.48 -0.52 -13.88
CA GLY A 295 9.46 0.50 -14.23
C GLY A 295 10.28 0.13 -15.48
N LYS A 296 10.69 -1.15 -15.60
CA LYS A 296 11.34 -1.65 -16.82
C LYS A 296 10.45 -1.47 -18.04
N GLY A 297 9.23 -1.98 -18.00
CA GLY A 297 8.30 -1.88 -19.14
C GLY A 297 8.04 -0.43 -19.55
N ALA A 298 7.77 0.48 -18.60
CA ALA A 298 7.59 1.89 -18.89
C ALA A 298 8.86 2.53 -19.51
N THR A 299 10.04 2.15 -19.04
CA THR A 299 11.32 2.63 -19.56
C THR A 299 11.57 2.14 -20.98
N ASP A 300 11.33 0.85 -21.24
CA ASP A 300 11.53 0.23 -22.55
C ASP A 300 10.54 0.80 -23.58
N MET A 301 9.27 0.99 -23.21
CA MET A 301 8.28 1.67 -24.05
C MET A 301 8.72 3.09 -24.44
N PHE A 302 9.28 3.83 -23.50
CA PHE A 302 9.71 5.20 -23.74
C PHE A 302 10.99 5.27 -24.58
N TYR A 303 12.05 4.56 -24.20
CA TYR A 303 13.36 4.67 -24.85
C TYR A 303 13.55 3.75 -26.05
N ILE A 304 12.99 2.53 -26.02
CA ILE A 304 13.19 1.52 -27.08
C ILE A 304 12.06 1.61 -28.11
N GLU A 305 10.79 1.57 -27.63
CA GLU A 305 9.63 1.59 -28.54
C GLU A 305 9.27 3.02 -28.99
N LYS A 306 9.89 4.06 -28.40
CA LYS A 306 9.64 5.48 -28.68
C LYS A 306 8.17 5.90 -28.51
N LYS A 307 7.49 5.27 -27.54
CA LYS A 307 6.10 5.63 -27.20
C LYS A 307 6.00 6.98 -26.51
N ASP A 308 4.91 7.69 -26.81
CA ASP A 308 4.62 8.96 -26.14
C ASP A 308 4.36 8.74 -24.64
N LEU A 309 4.80 9.71 -23.83
CA LEU A 309 4.65 9.64 -22.38
C LEU A 309 3.16 9.58 -21.94
N ARG A 310 2.25 10.15 -22.73
CA ARG A 310 0.80 10.10 -22.48
C ARG A 310 0.23 8.70 -22.73
N GLU A 311 0.72 7.98 -23.73
CA GLU A 311 0.35 6.57 -23.96
C GLU A 311 0.76 5.70 -22.77
N ILE A 312 2.00 5.90 -22.30
CA ILE A 312 2.52 5.17 -21.11
C ILE A 312 1.72 5.56 -19.85
N GLN A 313 1.37 6.84 -19.69
CA GLN A 313 0.53 7.33 -18.60
C GLN A 313 -0.84 6.66 -18.60
N ALA A 314 -1.49 6.62 -19.75
CA ALA A 314 -2.80 6.00 -19.95
C ALA A 314 -2.74 4.50 -19.61
N LEU A 315 -1.75 3.77 -20.14
CA LEU A 315 -1.55 2.35 -19.85
C LEU A 315 -1.26 2.11 -18.35
N CYS A 316 -0.50 2.99 -17.70
CA CYS A 316 -0.25 2.91 -16.26
C CYS A 316 -1.47 3.23 -15.39
N GLY A 317 -2.49 3.92 -15.92
CA GLY A 317 -3.61 4.47 -15.17
C GLY A 317 -3.22 5.57 -14.19
N HIS A 318 -2.25 6.41 -14.56
CA HIS A 318 -1.78 7.49 -13.69
C HIS A 318 -2.54 8.80 -13.97
N ALA A 319 -3.07 9.41 -12.92
CA ALA A 319 -3.74 10.71 -13.03
C ALA A 319 -2.78 11.87 -13.36
N SER A 320 -1.48 11.71 -13.14
CA SER A 320 -0.45 12.74 -13.34
C SER A 320 0.74 12.20 -14.11
N MET A 321 1.20 12.95 -15.10
CA MET A 321 2.41 12.71 -15.88
C MET A 321 3.64 12.53 -14.99
N LYS A 322 3.78 13.39 -13.97
CA LYS A 322 4.85 13.32 -12.97
C LYS A 322 4.95 11.96 -12.28
N THR A 323 3.82 11.27 -12.10
CA THR A 323 3.81 9.91 -11.56
C THR A 323 4.39 8.90 -12.55
N THR A 324 4.14 9.07 -13.85
CA THR A 324 4.68 8.21 -14.90
C THR A 324 6.19 8.39 -15.05
N GLU A 325 6.68 9.61 -14.99
CA GLU A 325 8.12 9.93 -15.04
C GLU A 325 8.92 9.22 -13.94
N ILE A 326 8.35 9.02 -12.75
CA ILE A 326 9.00 8.27 -11.67
C ILE A 326 9.29 6.81 -12.06
N TYR A 327 8.47 6.21 -12.93
CA TYR A 327 8.65 4.85 -13.40
C TYR A 327 9.66 4.73 -14.54
N ILE A 328 9.90 5.81 -15.30
CA ILE A 328 10.90 5.84 -16.36
C ILE A 328 12.28 6.00 -15.71
N LYS A 329 13.08 4.95 -15.77
CA LYS A 329 14.40 4.92 -15.13
C LYS A 329 15.44 5.43 -16.13
N LYS A 330 16.19 6.49 -15.79
CA LYS A 330 17.35 6.90 -16.55
C LYS A 330 18.45 5.83 -16.37
N HIS A 331 18.54 4.93 -17.32
CA HIS A 331 19.47 3.81 -17.26
C HIS A 331 20.72 4.07 -18.10
N TRP A 332 20.58 4.82 -19.16
CA TRP A 332 21.67 5.22 -20.06
C TRP A 332 21.63 6.72 -20.29
N THR A 333 22.80 7.26 -20.60
CA THR A 333 22.96 8.67 -20.93
C THR A 333 22.80 8.80 -22.45
N GLU A 334 21.78 9.56 -22.89
CA GLU A 334 21.65 9.92 -24.28
C GLU A 334 22.72 10.98 -24.64
N THR A 335 23.37 10.80 -25.81
CA THR A 335 24.19 11.85 -26.37
C THR A 335 23.30 12.95 -26.93
N ILE A 336 23.36 14.10 -26.32
CA ILE A 336 22.62 15.27 -26.74
C ILE A 336 23.48 16.08 -27.71
N THR A 337 22.95 16.34 -28.92
CA THR A 337 23.62 17.20 -29.88
C THR A 337 23.51 18.65 -29.42
N PRO A 338 24.63 19.36 -29.25
CA PRO A 338 24.60 20.75 -28.86
C PRO A 338 23.96 21.63 -29.97
N ASN A 339 23.64 22.87 -29.64
CA ASN A 339 23.15 23.84 -30.62
C ASN A 339 24.19 24.04 -31.75
N LYS A 340 23.74 23.90 -32.98
CA LYS A 340 24.55 24.07 -34.21
C LYS A 340 24.43 25.47 -34.80
N THR A 341 23.91 26.44 -34.08
CA THR A 341 23.79 27.81 -34.59
C THR A 341 25.19 28.38 -34.80
N ASN A 342 25.62 28.53 -36.06
CA ASN A 342 26.86 29.23 -36.42
C ASN A 342 26.71 30.70 -36.05
N THR A 343 27.48 31.18 -35.11
CA THR A 343 27.65 32.61 -34.80
C THR A 343 28.49 33.34 -35.85
N GLU A 344 28.90 32.66 -36.91
CA GLU A 344 29.64 33.29 -38.04
C GLU A 344 28.68 33.82 -39.10
N LYS A 345 27.85 34.82 -38.77
CA LYS A 345 27.28 35.80 -39.71
C LYS A 345 27.04 37.10 -39.00
N ALA A 346 28.11 37.78 -38.63
CA ALA A 346 28.12 39.20 -38.34
C ALA A 346 29.54 39.72 -38.52
N SER A 347 29.94 39.88 -39.75
CA SER A 347 31.01 40.82 -40.19
C SER A 347 30.69 41.29 -41.60
#